data_0a885f357a2726ee23a21070e1fe65f1
#
_entry.id   0a885f357a2726ee23a21070e1fe65f1
#
_cell.length_a   1.000
_cell.length_b   1.000
_cell.length_c   1.000
_cell.angle_alpha   90.00
_cell.angle_beta   90.00
_cell.angle_gamma   90.00
#
_symmetry.space_group_name_H-M   'P 1'
#
loop_
_entity.id
_entity.type
_entity.pdbx_description
1 polymer ?
#
loop_
_entity_poly.entity_id
_entity_poly.type
_entity_poly.pdbx_seq_one_letter_code
_entity_poly.pdbx_strand_id
1 'polypeptide(L)'
;SSDLLEQSSLPQFRYQFTSEGEVNRELVPPLLFIPFVQHIVELTHEQQISIPVSLDIHLKAEKGTIVFTCMCPQLNLSVNRGLERIRQRLDLLYGDRYGLSFTMECIRLELNGGE
;
A
#
# COMPACT_ATOMS: atom_id res chain seq x y z
N SER A 1 8.93 -3.83 11.90
CA SER A 1 7.81 -3.07 12.41
C SER A 1 7.84 -1.65 11.90
N SER A 2 6.75 -0.93 12.11
CA SER A 2 6.66 0.45 11.65
C SER A 2 7.64 1.38 12.34
N ASP A 3 8.05 1.04 13.55
CA ASP A 3 9.00 1.87 14.28
C ASP A 3 10.31 2.03 13.55
N LEU A 4 10.75 0.99 12.90
CA LEU A 4 12.00 1.05 12.17
C LEU A 4 11.93 2.04 11.02
N LEU A 5 10.82 2.06 10.31
CA LEU A 5 10.62 2.99 9.22
C LEU A 5 10.53 4.42 9.72
N GLU A 6 9.86 4.63 10.84
CA GLU A 6 9.73 5.98 11.39
C GLU A 6 11.06 6.55 11.82
N GLN A 7 11.94 5.72 12.35
CA GLN A 7 13.23 6.17 12.86
C GLN A 7 14.23 6.42 11.76
N SER A 8 14.05 5.81 10.59
CA SER A 8 15.07 5.89 9.56
C SER A 8 15.05 7.23 8.85
N SER A 9 14.03 7.50 8.06
CA SER A 9 14.01 8.70 7.24
C SER A 9 12.60 9.20 6.95
N LEU A 10 11.64 8.74 7.73
CA LEU A 10 10.24 9.09 7.49
C LEU A 10 9.60 9.71 8.74
N PRO A 11 10.20 10.81 9.27
CA PRO A 11 9.67 11.39 10.52
C PRO A 11 8.31 12.03 10.34
N GLN A 12 7.88 12.24 9.10
CA GLN A 12 6.63 12.91 8.82
C GLN A 12 5.48 11.96 8.53
N PHE A 13 5.71 10.66 8.70
CA PHE A 13 4.67 9.68 8.44
C PHE A 13 4.08 9.16 9.74
N ARG A 14 2.77 9.03 9.76
CA ARG A 14 2.05 8.37 10.82
C ARG A 14 1.32 7.20 10.22
N TYR A 15 1.48 6.05 10.84
CA TYR A 15 0.88 4.82 10.33
C TYR A 15 -0.24 4.38 11.23
N GLN A 16 -1.32 3.94 10.62
CA GLN A 16 -2.35 3.21 11.31
C GLN A 16 -2.62 1.95 10.52
N PHE A 17 -2.48 0.82 11.16
CA PHE A 17 -2.64 -0.47 10.51
C PHE A 17 -3.79 -1.21 11.18
N THR A 18 -4.77 -1.64 10.37
CA THR A 18 -5.89 -2.43 10.86
C THR A 18 -6.04 -3.66 9.99
N SER A 19 -6.65 -4.69 10.55
CA SER A 19 -6.89 -5.90 9.79
C SER A 19 -8.20 -6.52 10.21
N GLU A 20 -8.83 -7.25 9.29
CA GLU A 20 -10.02 -8.03 9.60
C GLU A 20 -9.99 -9.35 8.85
N GLY A 21 -10.66 -10.34 9.42
CA GLY A 21 -10.66 -11.68 8.89
C GLY A 21 -9.44 -12.45 9.33
N GLU A 22 -9.22 -13.58 8.71
CA GLU A 22 -8.08 -14.42 9.03
C GLU A 22 -6.88 -14.00 8.20
N VAL A 23 -6.25 -12.91 8.62
CA VAL A 23 -5.07 -12.42 7.94
C VAL A 23 -3.87 -13.21 8.43
N ASN A 24 -3.35 -14.05 7.56
CA ASN A 24 -2.12 -14.75 7.81
C ASN A 24 -0.99 -13.95 7.16
N ARG A 25 -0.01 -13.55 7.96
CA ARG A 25 1.10 -12.74 7.46
C ARG A 25 1.87 -13.42 6.34
N GLU A 26 1.79 -14.72 6.27
CA GLU A 26 2.46 -15.46 5.21
C GLU A 26 1.77 -15.29 3.86
N LEU A 27 0.50 -14.88 3.87
CA LEU A 27 -0.24 -14.69 2.63
C LEU A 27 0.09 -13.40 1.92
N VAL A 28 0.65 -12.42 2.65
CA VAL A 28 0.99 -11.13 2.06
C VAL A 28 2.51 -11.00 2.08
N PRO A 29 3.16 -11.14 0.93
CA PRO A 29 4.62 -11.01 0.91
C PRO A 29 5.04 -9.65 1.41
N PRO A 30 5.99 -9.59 2.34
CA PRO A 30 6.47 -8.29 2.84
C PRO A 30 6.97 -7.38 1.75
N LEU A 31 7.47 -7.94 0.65
CA LEU A 31 8.00 -7.16 -0.45
C LEU A 31 6.94 -6.35 -1.17
N LEU A 32 5.65 -6.63 -0.95
CA LEU A 32 4.60 -5.82 -1.54
C LEU A 32 4.43 -4.48 -0.83
N PHE A 33 4.68 -4.46 0.47
CA PHE A 33 4.52 -3.22 1.24
C PHE A 33 5.57 -2.18 0.85
N ILE A 34 6.79 -2.62 0.62
CA ILE A 34 7.89 -1.70 0.36
C ILE A 34 7.64 -0.83 -0.87
N PRO A 35 7.20 -1.39 -2.00
CA PRO A 35 6.91 -0.55 -3.16
C PRO A 35 5.82 0.48 -2.91
N PHE A 36 4.79 0.11 -2.13
CA PHE A 36 3.73 1.05 -1.82
C PHE A 36 4.25 2.19 -0.92
N VAL A 37 5.04 1.85 0.09
CA VAL A 37 5.61 2.86 0.96
C VAL A 37 6.52 3.80 0.16
N GLN A 38 7.34 3.24 -0.73
CA GLN A 38 8.21 4.06 -1.57
C GLN A 38 7.40 4.99 -2.47
N HIS A 39 6.29 4.50 -3.01
CA HIS A 39 5.42 5.32 -3.84
C HIS A 39 4.85 6.49 -3.05
N ILE A 40 4.40 6.23 -1.82
CA ILE A 40 3.85 7.29 -0.97
C ILE A 40 4.94 8.32 -0.64
N VAL A 41 6.15 7.86 -0.35
CA VAL A 41 7.26 8.78 -0.08
C VAL A 41 7.53 9.68 -1.28
N GLU A 42 7.56 9.08 -2.47
CA GLU A 42 7.79 9.84 -3.70
C GLU A 42 6.70 10.88 -3.92
N LEU A 43 5.44 10.50 -3.69
CA LEU A 43 4.34 11.44 -3.84
C LEU A 43 4.43 12.58 -2.85
N THR A 44 4.85 12.31 -1.63
CA THR A 44 5.03 13.34 -0.63
C THR A 44 6.03 14.38 -1.09
N HIS A 45 7.13 13.93 -1.68
CA HIS A 45 8.14 14.83 -2.22
C HIS A 45 7.63 15.57 -3.44
N GLU A 46 7.00 14.89 -4.37
CA GLU A 46 6.52 15.50 -5.60
C GLU A 46 5.44 16.53 -5.34
N GLN A 47 4.57 16.28 -4.39
CA GLN A 47 3.48 17.19 -4.07
C GLN A 47 3.86 18.20 -3.01
N GLN A 48 5.12 18.16 -2.57
CA GLN A 48 5.69 19.15 -1.64
C GLN A 48 4.88 19.27 -0.36
N ILE A 49 4.52 18.13 0.21
CA ILE A 49 3.77 18.10 1.47
C ILE A 49 4.74 18.23 2.62
N SER A 50 4.57 19.27 3.43
CA SER A 50 5.45 19.52 4.57
C SER A 50 4.83 19.14 5.92
N ILE A 51 3.55 18.85 5.95
CA ILE A 51 2.87 18.41 7.18
C ILE A 51 3.00 16.91 7.33
N PRO A 52 2.83 16.38 8.54
CA PRO A 52 2.85 14.93 8.71
C PRO A 52 1.75 14.26 7.90
N VAL A 53 2.11 13.17 7.26
CA VAL A 53 1.23 12.42 6.39
C VAL A 53 0.70 11.22 7.17
N SER A 54 -0.61 11.05 7.17
CA SER A 54 -1.26 9.95 7.86
C SER A 54 -1.60 8.86 6.85
N LEU A 55 -1.07 7.68 7.08
CA LEU A 55 -1.29 6.51 6.23
C LEU A 55 -2.16 5.52 6.96
N ASP A 56 -3.35 5.28 6.45
CA ASP A 56 -4.23 4.26 6.98
C ASP A 56 -4.16 3.05 6.07
N ILE A 57 -3.65 1.95 6.62
CA ILE A 57 -3.51 0.70 5.88
C ILE A 57 -4.46 -0.30 6.48
N HIS A 58 -5.28 -0.91 5.64
CA HIS A 58 -6.25 -1.88 6.07
C HIS A 58 -6.11 -3.16 5.24
N LEU A 59 -6.07 -4.28 5.94
CA LEU A 59 -6.03 -5.60 5.32
C LEU A 59 -7.29 -6.36 5.68
N LYS A 60 -7.93 -6.93 4.68
CA LYS A 60 -9.09 -7.78 4.89
C LYS A 60 -8.87 -9.08 4.15
N ALA A 61 -8.98 -10.19 4.87
CA ALA A 61 -8.84 -11.52 4.28
C ALA A 61 -10.17 -12.25 4.36
N GLU A 62 -10.64 -12.74 3.23
CA GLU A 62 -11.92 -13.41 3.16
C GLU A 62 -11.92 -14.40 2.00
N LYS A 63 -12.09 -15.68 2.32
CA LYS A 63 -12.28 -16.73 1.32
C LYS A 63 -11.21 -16.78 0.25
N GLY A 64 -9.96 -16.71 0.69
CA GLY A 64 -8.85 -16.81 -0.25
C GLY A 64 -8.51 -15.52 -0.97
N THR A 65 -9.22 -14.45 -0.67
CA THR A 65 -8.94 -13.15 -1.25
C THR A 65 -8.44 -12.22 -0.17
N ILE A 66 -7.41 -11.45 -0.49
CA ILE A 66 -6.88 -10.44 0.41
C ILE A 66 -7.07 -9.09 -0.23
N VAL A 67 -7.69 -8.16 0.49
CA VAL A 67 -7.87 -6.80 0.03
C VAL A 67 -7.02 -5.89 0.90
N PHE A 68 -6.11 -5.20 0.24
CA PHE A 68 -5.22 -4.23 0.87
C PHE A 68 -5.70 -2.85 0.45
N THR A 69 -5.94 -1.99 1.43
CA THR A 69 -6.39 -0.62 1.16
C THR A 69 -5.44 0.34 1.84
N CYS A 70 -5.01 1.35 1.11
CA CYS A 70 -4.15 2.39 1.64
C CYS A 70 -4.81 3.73 1.41
N MET A 71 -5.03 4.49 2.47
CA MET A 71 -5.68 5.79 2.40
C MET A 71 -4.74 6.85 2.94
N CYS A 72 -4.66 7.95 2.22
CA CYS A 72 -3.82 9.07 2.62
C CYS A 72 -4.47 10.37 2.16
N PRO A 73 -5.25 11.00 3.04
CA PRO A 73 -6.01 12.19 2.61
C PRO A 73 -5.16 13.40 2.26
N GLN A 74 -3.92 13.45 2.73
CA GLN A 74 -3.05 14.58 2.43
C GLN A 74 -2.45 14.52 1.03
N LEU A 75 -2.54 13.39 0.35
CA LEU A 75 -1.93 13.20 -0.96
C LEU A 75 -2.98 12.93 -2.02
N ASN A 76 -2.64 13.29 -3.24
CA ASN A 76 -3.41 12.87 -4.40
C ASN A 76 -2.81 11.54 -4.87
N LEU A 77 -3.50 10.45 -4.61
CA LEU A 77 -3.02 9.11 -4.91
C LEU A 77 -3.30 8.69 -6.34
N SER A 78 -3.98 9.52 -7.12
CA SER A 78 -4.30 9.18 -8.49
C SER A 78 -3.15 9.44 -9.46
N VAL A 79 -2.03 9.95 -8.98
CA VAL A 79 -0.86 10.16 -9.82
C VAL A 79 -0.23 8.82 -10.14
N ASN A 80 -0.07 8.54 -11.42
CA ASN A 80 0.14 7.19 -11.92
C ASN A 80 1.60 6.76 -12.08
N ARG A 81 2.52 7.66 -11.83
CA ARG A 81 3.92 7.44 -12.19
C ARG A 81 4.56 6.24 -11.49
N GLY A 82 4.45 6.18 -10.18
CA GLY A 82 5.04 5.09 -9.40
C GLY A 82 4.22 3.81 -9.45
N LEU A 83 2.94 3.91 -9.81
CA LEU A 83 2.07 2.75 -9.85
C LEU A 83 2.43 1.79 -10.97
N GLU A 84 3.07 2.28 -12.02
CA GLU A 84 3.53 1.41 -13.10
C GLU A 84 4.55 0.39 -12.60
N ARG A 85 5.47 0.81 -11.76
CA ARG A 85 6.46 -0.11 -11.18
C ARG A 85 5.81 -1.16 -10.30
N ILE A 86 4.82 -0.72 -9.53
CA ILE A 86 4.07 -1.64 -8.68
C ILE A 86 3.32 -2.65 -9.55
N ARG A 87 2.69 -2.16 -10.60
CA ARG A 87 1.93 -3.01 -11.52
C ARG A 87 2.82 -4.05 -12.18
N GLN A 88 4.00 -3.65 -12.62
CA GLN A 88 4.94 -4.58 -13.23
C GLN A 88 5.34 -5.69 -12.26
N ARG A 89 5.57 -5.33 -11.00
CA ARG A 89 5.92 -6.32 -9.99
C ARG A 89 4.76 -7.27 -9.71
N LEU A 90 3.55 -6.72 -9.65
CA LEU A 90 2.36 -7.55 -9.43
C LEU A 90 2.13 -8.50 -10.59
N ASP A 91 2.36 -8.05 -11.81
CA ASP A 91 2.23 -8.92 -12.99
C ASP A 91 3.16 -10.11 -12.88
N LEU A 92 4.39 -9.88 -12.43
CA LEU A 92 5.36 -10.96 -12.29
C LEU A 92 4.98 -11.94 -11.20
N LEU A 93 4.43 -11.45 -10.09
CA LEU A 93 4.14 -12.29 -8.94
C LEU A 93 2.79 -12.98 -9.03
N TYR A 94 1.81 -12.33 -9.61
CA TYR A 94 0.43 -12.80 -9.55
C TYR A 94 -0.21 -12.99 -10.90
N GLY A 95 0.44 -12.55 -11.98
CA GLY A 95 -0.16 -12.67 -13.30
C GLY A 95 -1.43 -11.85 -13.37
N ASP A 96 -2.55 -12.53 -13.65
CA ASP A 96 -3.85 -11.88 -13.71
C ASP A 96 -4.68 -12.08 -12.45
N ARG A 97 -4.07 -12.55 -11.37
CA ARG A 97 -4.80 -12.85 -10.13
C ARG A 97 -4.80 -11.69 -9.15
N TYR A 98 -4.70 -10.49 -9.66
CA TYR A 98 -4.79 -9.31 -8.79
C TYR A 98 -5.59 -8.22 -9.48
N GLY A 99 -6.13 -7.31 -8.68
CA GLY A 99 -6.75 -6.09 -9.17
C GLY A 99 -6.18 -4.91 -8.43
N LEU A 100 -5.72 -3.92 -9.18
CA LEU A 100 -5.19 -2.70 -8.59
C LEU A 100 -6.03 -1.53 -9.09
N SER A 101 -6.59 -0.79 -8.16
CA SER A 101 -7.37 0.40 -8.49
C SER A 101 -6.98 1.51 -7.53
N PHE A 102 -7.23 2.74 -7.95
CA PHE A 102 -6.90 3.88 -7.13
C PHE A 102 -7.80 5.06 -7.45
N THR A 103 -8.03 5.86 -6.43
CA THR A 103 -8.70 7.15 -6.56
C THR A 103 -7.77 8.21 -6.00
N MET A 104 -8.26 9.44 -5.89
CA MET A 104 -7.45 10.49 -5.29
C MET A 104 -7.09 10.21 -3.83
N GLU A 105 -7.91 9.45 -3.13
CA GLU A 105 -7.77 9.25 -1.69
C GLU A 105 -7.35 7.85 -1.28
N CYS A 106 -7.42 6.88 -2.19
CA CYS A 106 -7.28 5.49 -1.82
C CYS A 106 -6.61 4.68 -2.91
N ILE A 107 -5.71 3.78 -2.50
CA ILE A 107 -5.18 2.74 -3.37
C ILE A 107 -5.73 1.42 -2.85
N ARG A 108 -6.29 0.62 -3.74
CA ARG A 108 -6.87 -0.67 -3.37
C ARG A 108 -6.24 -1.76 -4.21
N LEU A 109 -5.71 -2.76 -3.51
CA LEU A 109 -5.12 -3.93 -4.14
C LEU A 109 -5.88 -5.16 -3.68
N GLU A 110 -6.36 -5.93 -4.63
CA GLU A 110 -7.04 -7.18 -4.33
C GLU A 110 -6.20 -8.33 -4.87
N LEU A 111 -5.86 -9.26 -3.99
CA LEU A 111 -5.06 -10.42 -4.36
C LEU A 111 -5.92 -11.66 -4.23
N ASN A 112 -6.04 -12.39 -5.33
CA ASN A 112 -6.76 -13.65 -5.33
C ASN A 112 -5.74 -14.75 -5.12
N GLY A 113 -5.69 -15.24 -3.90
CA GLY A 113 -4.65 -16.17 -3.48
C GLY A 113 -4.70 -17.53 -4.13
N GLY A 114 -5.71 -17.78 -4.87
CA GLY A 114 -5.77 -18.99 -5.61
C GLY A 114 -5.94 -20.20 -4.72
N GLU A 115 -6.88 -20.16 -3.91
CA GLU A 115 -7.12 -21.24 -3.00
C GLU A 115 -5.95 -21.61 -2.21
#